data_592b1b78b1195731c0d50bbf8f19d25d
#
_entry.id   592b1b78b1195731c0d50bbf8f19d25d
#
_cell.length_a   1.000
_cell.length_b   1.000
_cell.length_c   1.000
_cell.angle_alpha   90.00
_cell.angle_beta   90.00
_cell.angle_gamma   90.00
#
_symmetry.space_group_name_H-M   'P 1'
#
loop_
_entity.id
_entity.type
_entity.pdbx_description
1 polymer ?
#
loop_
_entity_poly.entity_id
_entity_poly.type
_entity_poly.pdbx_seq_one_letter_code
_entity_poly.pdbx_strand_id
1 'polypeptide(L)'
;MQFRYDLIIAGLHFRICSPFFLNLPEYFRPFLVTEVFPAEPDVNINVEAEDLQKDKWLQDTILQSFYWDHGKSIYRLESKLKPGQITLVIPQEFRERFAQNANWLLYLAPERPLLHYGRLILHASAVIYHERAYLFTAPSGGGKSTQAKIWEQTLHAQVINGDNVVLHNNGSDLIAYGSPIAGTSGIYRNICAPVAAIVQLEKGLENTITPLTMRDRYLLLYGEAVKSDWDANFNRSLLQLAASYLQRTEYVQLRCVPDHSAAECLLDYLNTKEMRFIT
;
A
#
# COMPACT_ATOMS: atom_id res chain seq x y z
N MET A 1 31.19 -3.32 -9.34
CA MET A 1 30.50 -2.08 -8.94
C MET A 1 29.09 -2.50 -8.59
N GLN A 2 28.55 -2.06 -7.45
CA GLN A 2 27.17 -2.37 -7.02
C GLN A 2 26.37 -1.08 -7.06
N PHE A 3 25.22 -1.12 -7.72
CA PHE A 3 24.25 -0.03 -7.73
C PHE A 3 23.34 -0.16 -6.53
N ARG A 4 23.01 0.98 -5.92
CA ARG A 4 22.20 1.04 -4.73
C ARG A 4 21.09 2.09 -4.93
N TYR A 5 19.87 1.72 -4.52
CA TYR A 5 18.68 2.58 -4.57
C TYR A 5 18.02 2.53 -3.20
N ASP A 6 17.92 3.66 -2.55
CA ASP A 6 17.25 3.81 -1.25
C ASP A 6 15.90 4.47 -1.45
N LEU A 7 14.84 3.91 -0.84
CA LEU A 7 13.47 4.42 -0.91
C LEU A 7 12.88 4.50 0.50
N ILE A 8 12.02 5.51 0.71
CA ILE A 8 11.19 5.56 1.91
C ILE A 8 9.75 5.28 1.52
N ILE A 9 9.20 4.16 1.97
CA ILE A 9 7.82 3.74 1.70
C ILE A 9 7.11 3.55 3.03
N ALA A 10 6.07 4.32 3.29
CA ALA A 10 5.31 4.29 4.54
C ALA A 10 6.19 4.38 5.80
N GLY A 11 7.22 5.23 5.76
CA GLY A 11 8.16 5.45 6.86
C GLY A 11 9.21 4.35 7.04
N LEU A 12 9.23 3.31 6.19
CA LEU A 12 10.28 2.27 6.19
C LEU A 12 11.33 2.57 5.13
N HIS A 13 12.56 2.26 5.47
CA HIS A 13 13.71 2.35 4.57
C HIS A 13 13.88 1.05 3.80
N PHE A 14 13.64 1.11 2.49
CA PHE A 14 13.90 0.04 1.53
C PHE A 14 15.20 0.32 0.79
N ARG A 15 16.06 -0.68 0.69
CA ARG A 15 17.29 -0.63 -0.11
C ARG A 15 17.28 -1.71 -1.16
N ILE A 16 17.49 -1.32 -2.43
CA ILE A 16 17.69 -2.24 -3.54
C ILE A 16 19.16 -2.19 -3.93
N CYS A 17 19.83 -3.33 -3.88
CA CYS A 17 21.22 -3.52 -4.32
C CYS A 17 21.25 -4.37 -5.58
N SER A 18 21.95 -3.92 -6.62
CA SER A 18 22.05 -4.64 -7.89
C SER A 18 23.48 -4.61 -8.46
N PRO A 19 23.97 -5.71 -9.07
CA PRO A 19 25.26 -5.72 -9.76
C PRO A 19 25.23 -4.99 -11.11
N PHE A 20 24.07 -4.54 -11.57
CA PHE A 20 23.87 -3.77 -12.80
C PHE A 20 22.89 -2.62 -12.58
N PHE A 21 22.97 -1.62 -13.44
CA PHE A 21 22.07 -0.46 -13.38
C PHE A 21 20.62 -0.88 -13.60
N LEU A 22 19.70 -0.35 -12.76
CA LEU A 22 18.26 -0.54 -12.86
C LEU A 22 17.62 0.78 -13.25
N ASN A 23 16.82 0.78 -14.30
CA ASN A 23 15.95 1.89 -14.63
C ASN A 23 14.62 1.73 -13.86
N LEU A 24 14.62 2.17 -12.61
CA LEU A 24 13.43 2.06 -11.78
C LEU A 24 12.27 2.84 -12.40
N PRO A 25 11.04 2.28 -12.39
CA PRO A 25 9.85 2.95 -12.91
C PRO A 25 9.60 4.31 -12.24
N GLU A 26 8.97 5.22 -12.98
CA GLU A 26 8.72 6.59 -12.53
C GLU A 26 7.90 6.66 -11.24
N TYR A 27 7.05 5.68 -10.99
CA TYR A 27 6.26 5.61 -9.76
C TYR A 27 7.10 5.46 -8.48
N PHE A 28 8.37 5.05 -8.58
CA PHE A 28 9.31 5.05 -7.44
C PHE A 28 9.93 6.43 -7.16
N ARG A 29 9.93 7.33 -8.14
CA ARG A 29 10.64 8.62 -8.05
C ARG A 29 10.30 9.44 -6.80
N PRO A 30 9.01 9.57 -6.37
CA PRO A 30 8.69 10.31 -5.15
C PRO A 30 9.19 9.65 -3.86
N PHE A 31 9.57 8.39 -3.93
CA PHE A 31 10.00 7.58 -2.77
C PHE A 31 11.53 7.43 -2.71
N LEU A 32 12.25 7.75 -3.80
CA LEU A 32 13.70 7.69 -3.86
C LEU A 32 14.34 8.72 -2.93
N VAL A 33 15.36 8.28 -2.20
CA VAL A 33 16.19 9.15 -1.36
C VAL A 33 17.49 9.46 -2.13
N THR A 34 17.80 10.74 -2.30
CA THR A 34 18.99 11.22 -3.00
C THR A 34 20.21 11.35 -2.07
N GLU A 35 19.98 11.43 -0.77
CA GLU A 35 21.04 11.53 0.24
C GLU A 35 21.48 10.14 0.69
N VAL A 36 22.77 10.03 1.09
CA VAL A 36 23.31 8.77 1.62
C VAL A 36 22.66 8.47 2.96
N PHE A 37 21.84 7.44 3.00
CA PHE A 37 21.24 6.95 4.24
C PHE A 37 22.27 6.09 4.99
N PRO A 38 22.80 6.53 6.12
CA PRO A 38 23.85 5.79 6.84
C PRO A 38 23.31 4.58 7.61
N ALA A 39 22.00 4.53 7.85
CA ALA A 39 21.36 3.48 8.64
C ALA A 39 21.20 2.17 7.83
N GLU A 40 21.19 1.04 8.53
CA GLU A 40 20.77 -0.23 7.96
C GLU A 40 19.30 -0.13 7.51
N PRO A 41 18.95 -0.68 6.34
CA PRO A 41 17.57 -0.64 5.86
C PRO A 41 16.67 -1.57 6.67
N ASP A 42 15.40 -1.19 6.80
CA ASP A 42 14.35 -2.08 7.32
C ASP A 42 14.11 -3.25 6.34
N VAL A 43 14.14 -2.93 5.05
CA VAL A 43 13.95 -3.92 3.96
C VAL A 43 15.15 -3.85 3.01
N ASN A 44 15.90 -4.94 2.90
CA ASN A 44 17.04 -5.06 2.01
C ASN A 44 16.74 -6.04 0.87
N ILE A 45 16.86 -5.59 -0.36
CA ILE A 45 16.55 -6.34 -1.56
C ILE A 45 17.82 -6.47 -2.40
N ASN A 46 18.36 -7.67 -2.48
CA ASN A 46 19.51 -7.97 -3.33
C ASN A 46 19.03 -8.54 -4.66
N VAL A 47 19.52 -7.98 -5.76
CA VAL A 47 19.30 -8.51 -7.10
C VAL A 47 20.55 -9.32 -7.51
N GLU A 48 20.35 -10.57 -7.88
CA GLU A 48 21.41 -11.49 -8.33
C GLU A 48 21.08 -11.98 -9.74
N ALA A 49 22.03 -11.86 -10.66
CA ALA A 49 21.87 -12.34 -12.02
C ALA A 49 22.63 -13.66 -12.16
N GLU A 50 21.97 -14.77 -11.83
CA GLU A 50 22.52 -16.12 -11.89
C GLU A 50 21.40 -17.15 -12.10
N ASP A 51 21.79 -18.37 -12.51
CA ASP A 51 20.83 -19.47 -12.53
C ASP A 51 20.56 -19.97 -11.11
N LEU A 52 19.30 -20.24 -10.78
CA LEU A 52 18.91 -20.66 -9.44
C LEU A 52 19.52 -22.02 -9.09
N GLN A 53 20.43 -22.03 -8.14
CA GLN A 53 20.95 -23.25 -7.52
C GLN A 53 20.05 -23.66 -6.37
N LYS A 54 19.08 -24.55 -6.62
CA LYS A 54 18.03 -24.92 -5.65
C LYS A 54 18.57 -25.33 -4.28
N ASP A 55 19.67 -26.03 -4.21
CA ASP A 55 20.21 -26.56 -2.96
C ASP A 55 20.80 -25.48 -2.04
N LYS A 56 21.18 -24.33 -2.59
CA LYS A 56 21.77 -23.20 -1.86
C LYS A 56 20.74 -22.38 -1.07
N TRP A 57 19.45 -22.39 -1.48
CA TRP A 57 18.49 -21.37 -1.07
C TRP A 57 17.28 -21.87 -0.27
N LEU A 58 17.08 -23.22 -0.17
CA LEU A 58 15.79 -23.77 0.34
C LEU A 58 15.68 -23.83 1.86
N GLN A 59 16.77 -23.73 2.62
CA GLN A 59 16.66 -23.69 4.08
C GLN A 59 16.31 -22.28 4.56
N ASP A 60 15.24 -22.17 5.36
CA ASP A 60 14.80 -20.93 6.01
C ASP A 60 14.40 -19.79 5.07
N THR A 61 13.99 -20.08 3.84
CA THR A 61 13.45 -19.10 2.91
C THR A 61 12.01 -19.40 2.51
N ILE A 62 11.30 -18.34 2.13
CA ILE A 62 10.02 -18.39 1.42
C ILE A 62 10.34 -18.14 -0.05
N LEU A 63 10.03 -19.11 -0.90
CA LEU A 63 10.32 -19.05 -2.35
C LEU A 63 9.04 -18.71 -3.12
N GLN A 64 9.09 -17.68 -3.94
CA GLN A 64 8.13 -17.40 -5.01
C GLN A 64 8.80 -17.49 -6.36
N SER A 65 8.12 -18.03 -7.35
CA SER A 65 8.59 -18.07 -8.74
C SER A 65 7.62 -17.32 -9.63
N PHE A 66 8.17 -16.46 -10.50
CA PHE A 66 7.42 -15.73 -11.50
C PHE A 66 7.88 -16.18 -12.87
N TYR A 67 7.01 -16.87 -13.60
CA TYR A 67 7.30 -17.27 -14.96
C TYR A 67 7.61 -16.04 -15.83
N TRP A 68 8.70 -16.10 -16.59
CA TRP A 68 9.08 -14.99 -17.43
C TRP A 68 9.02 -15.36 -18.92
N ASP A 69 9.90 -16.25 -19.38
CA ASP A 69 10.02 -16.59 -20.78
C ASP A 69 10.85 -17.88 -20.96
N HIS A 70 10.65 -18.63 -22.07
CA HIS A 70 11.41 -19.82 -22.44
C HIS A 70 11.61 -20.87 -21.32
N GLY A 71 10.59 -21.07 -20.48
CA GLY A 71 10.64 -22.01 -19.37
C GLY A 71 11.44 -21.56 -18.16
N LYS A 72 11.94 -20.33 -18.17
CA LYS A 72 12.69 -19.73 -17.05
C LYS A 72 11.82 -18.78 -16.23
N SER A 73 12.18 -18.60 -14.97
CA SER A 73 11.46 -17.78 -14.00
C SER A 73 12.42 -16.85 -13.27
N ILE A 74 11.88 -15.72 -12.82
CA ILE A 74 12.48 -14.90 -11.77
C ILE A 74 12.06 -15.53 -10.44
N TYR A 75 12.97 -15.59 -9.49
CA TYR A 75 12.71 -16.11 -8.17
C TYR A 75 12.87 -15.02 -7.12
N ARG A 76 11.91 -14.95 -6.21
CA ARG A 76 11.96 -14.12 -5.01
C ARG A 76 12.14 -15.02 -3.79
N LEU A 77 13.22 -14.79 -3.08
CA LEU A 77 13.60 -15.50 -1.88
C LEU A 77 13.47 -14.53 -0.70
N GLU A 78 12.66 -14.87 0.28
CA GLU A 78 12.48 -14.07 1.50
C GLU A 78 12.96 -14.87 2.71
N SER A 79 13.86 -14.31 3.50
CA SER A 79 14.36 -14.96 4.69
C SER A 79 13.27 -15.09 5.76
N LYS A 80 13.07 -16.33 6.28
CA LYS A 80 12.19 -16.58 7.44
C LYS A 80 12.82 -16.10 8.75
N LEU A 81 14.16 -16.10 8.81
CA LEU A 81 14.91 -15.74 10.02
C LEU A 81 15.15 -14.24 10.15
N LYS A 82 15.21 -13.52 9.01
CA LYS A 82 15.42 -12.08 8.94
C LYS A 82 14.37 -11.46 8.02
N PRO A 83 13.17 -11.21 8.51
CA PRO A 83 12.14 -10.55 7.73
C PRO A 83 12.66 -9.24 7.14
N GLY A 84 12.25 -8.93 5.90
CA GLY A 84 12.80 -7.80 5.16
C GLY A 84 14.09 -8.08 4.39
N GLN A 85 14.74 -9.25 4.57
CA GLN A 85 15.84 -9.66 3.70
C GLN A 85 15.28 -10.46 2.52
N ILE A 86 15.42 -9.88 1.33
CA ILE A 86 14.85 -10.41 0.08
C ILE A 86 15.97 -10.53 -0.95
N THR A 87 16.00 -11.65 -1.68
CA THR A 87 16.88 -11.82 -2.84
C THR A 87 16.03 -12.09 -4.08
N LEU A 88 16.25 -11.31 -5.13
CA LEU A 88 15.67 -11.54 -6.45
C LEU A 88 16.73 -12.21 -7.33
N VAL A 89 16.50 -13.48 -7.69
CA VAL A 89 17.37 -14.24 -8.59
C VAL A 89 16.80 -14.19 -10.00
N ILE A 90 17.59 -13.66 -10.92
CA ILE A 90 17.21 -13.39 -12.29
C ILE A 90 18.11 -14.19 -13.22
N PRO A 91 17.58 -14.98 -14.17
CA PRO A 91 18.41 -15.63 -15.17
C PRO A 91 19.31 -14.62 -15.91
N GLN A 92 20.59 -14.97 -16.09
CA GLN A 92 21.61 -14.06 -16.62
C GLN A 92 21.21 -13.42 -17.96
N GLU A 93 20.56 -14.18 -18.84
CA GLU A 93 20.10 -13.69 -20.15
C GLU A 93 18.93 -12.67 -20.06
N PHE A 94 18.23 -12.57 -18.91
CA PHE A 94 17.13 -11.62 -18.73
C PHE A 94 17.56 -10.31 -18.09
N ARG A 95 18.81 -10.17 -17.71
CA ARG A 95 19.37 -9.01 -17.01
C ARG A 95 18.99 -7.68 -17.66
N GLU A 96 19.18 -7.52 -18.97
CA GLU A 96 18.89 -6.26 -19.68
C GLU A 96 17.41 -5.94 -19.71
N ARG A 97 16.57 -6.96 -19.99
CA ARG A 97 15.10 -6.79 -19.98
C ARG A 97 14.58 -6.50 -18.58
N PHE A 98 15.15 -7.13 -17.56
CA PHE A 98 14.77 -6.90 -16.18
C PHE A 98 15.17 -5.50 -15.71
N ALA A 99 16.33 -5.00 -16.12
CA ALA A 99 16.82 -3.67 -15.77
C ALA A 99 15.87 -2.54 -16.21
N GLN A 100 15.01 -2.79 -17.21
CA GLN A 100 14.02 -1.84 -17.74
C GLN A 100 12.57 -2.26 -17.45
N ASN A 101 12.36 -3.21 -16.56
CA ASN A 101 11.03 -3.76 -16.30
C ASN A 101 10.16 -2.78 -15.50
N ALA A 102 8.91 -2.60 -15.94
CA ALA A 102 7.93 -1.78 -15.24
C ALA A 102 7.24 -2.50 -14.05
N ASN A 103 7.34 -3.84 -13.97
CA ASN A 103 6.60 -4.66 -13.02
C ASN A 103 7.36 -4.93 -11.71
N TRP A 104 8.20 -4.02 -11.28
CA TRP A 104 9.01 -4.16 -10.06
C TRP A 104 8.18 -4.49 -8.82
N LEU A 105 7.01 -3.88 -8.68
CA LEU A 105 6.14 -4.11 -7.51
C LEU A 105 5.69 -5.56 -7.38
N LEU A 106 5.49 -6.27 -8.51
CA LEU A 106 5.15 -7.69 -8.50
C LEU A 106 6.27 -8.53 -7.86
N TYR A 107 7.53 -8.22 -8.20
CA TYR A 107 8.67 -8.98 -7.69
C TYR A 107 9.07 -8.60 -6.27
N LEU A 108 8.85 -7.35 -5.89
CA LEU A 108 9.11 -6.89 -4.52
C LEU A 108 8.09 -7.45 -3.52
N ALA A 109 6.84 -7.66 -3.96
CA ALA A 109 5.71 -8.04 -3.11
C ALA A 109 5.71 -7.22 -1.79
N PRO A 110 5.58 -5.89 -1.89
CA PRO A 110 5.81 -4.97 -0.75
C PRO A 110 4.83 -5.20 0.39
N GLU A 111 3.66 -5.80 0.14
CA GLU A 111 2.69 -6.17 1.17
C GLU A 111 3.29 -7.06 2.25
N ARG A 112 4.27 -7.91 1.89
CA ARG A 112 4.87 -8.86 2.82
C ARG A 112 5.79 -8.18 3.85
N PRO A 113 6.85 -7.45 3.46
CA PRO A 113 7.67 -6.71 4.41
C PRO A 113 6.86 -5.62 5.14
N LEU A 114 5.94 -4.93 4.47
CA LEU A 114 5.09 -3.93 5.11
C LEU A 114 4.25 -4.53 6.24
N LEU A 115 3.62 -5.69 6.02
CA LEU A 115 2.85 -6.39 7.04
C LEU A 115 3.71 -6.78 8.24
N HIS A 116 4.94 -7.26 7.99
CA HIS A 116 5.87 -7.62 9.07
C HIS A 116 6.14 -6.43 10.01
N TYR A 117 6.24 -5.24 9.46
CA TYR A 117 6.44 -4.01 10.23
C TYR A 117 5.12 -3.33 10.67
N GLY A 118 4.01 -4.05 10.72
CA GLY A 118 2.73 -3.54 11.21
C GLY A 118 2.07 -2.53 10.26
N ARG A 119 2.23 -2.72 8.97
CA ARG A 119 1.62 -1.88 7.92
C ARG A 119 0.74 -2.72 7.00
N LEU A 120 -0.42 -2.17 6.64
CA LEU A 120 -1.43 -2.82 5.81
C LEU A 120 -1.63 -1.99 4.54
N ILE A 121 -1.53 -2.62 3.37
CA ILE A 121 -1.91 -1.97 2.11
C ILE A 121 -3.41 -2.16 1.91
N LEU A 122 -4.14 -1.06 1.81
CA LEU A 122 -5.59 -1.03 1.58
C LEU A 122 -5.89 -0.55 0.17
N HIS A 123 -6.72 -1.28 -0.57
CA HIS A 123 -7.24 -0.87 -1.87
C HIS A 123 -8.27 0.24 -1.70
N ALA A 124 -7.78 1.47 -1.68
CA ALA A 124 -8.56 2.68 -1.47
C ALA A 124 -7.96 3.85 -2.24
N SER A 125 -8.80 4.78 -2.72
CA SER A 125 -8.33 6.12 -3.02
C SER A 125 -8.33 6.95 -1.75
N ALA A 126 -7.37 7.88 -1.62
CA ALA A 126 -7.26 8.70 -0.43
C ALA A 126 -6.92 10.16 -0.75
N VAL A 127 -7.52 11.05 0.03
CA VAL A 127 -7.27 12.49 -0.04
C VAL A 127 -6.89 13.03 1.33
N ILE A 128 -6.09 14.12 1.36
CA ILE A 128 -5.85 14.92 2.57
C ILE A 128 -6.68 16.20 2.46
N TYR A 129 -7.46 16.47 3.48
CA TYR A 129 -8.20 17.71 3.65
C TYR A 129 -8.10 18.14 5.12
N HIS A 130 -7.73 19.40 5.39
CA HIS A 130 -7.45 19.94 6.72
C HIS A 130 -6.56 19.00 7.55
N GLU A 131 -5.41 18.58 6.98
CA GLU A 131 -4.39 17.74 7.61
C GLU A 131 -4.87 16.33 8.02
N ARG A 132 -6.06 15.91 7.58
CA ARG A 132 -6.63 14.59 7.86
C ARG A 132 -6.86 13.82 6.57
N ALA A 133 -6.65 12.52 6.61
CA ALA A 133 -6.86 11.62 5.47
C ALA A 133 -8.27 11.02 5.46
N TYR A 134 -8.90 11.04 4.30
CA TYR A 134 -10.19 10.40 4.03
C TYR A 134 -9.98 9.33 2.97
N LEU A 135 -10.31 8.09 3.31
CA LEU A 135 -10.08 6.93 2.47
C LEU A 135 -11.40 6.42 1.90
N PHE A 136 -11.47 6.23 0.59
CA PHE A 136 -12.65 5.73 -0.11
C PHE A 136 -12.40 4.32 -0.62
N THR A 137 -13.21 3.37 -0.16
CA THR A 137 -13.20 1.98 -0.59
C THR A 137 -14.48 1.65 -1.34
N ALA A 138 -14.40 0.82 -2.35
CA ALA A 138 -15.55 0.28 -3.10
C ALA A 138 -15.06 -0.83 -4.04
N PRO A 139 -15.93 -1.71 -4.52
CA PRO A 139 -15.62 -2.60 -5.65
C PRO A 139 -15.12 -1.83 -6.88
N SER A 140 -14.53 -2.54 -7.84
CA SER A 140 -14.12 -1.92 -9.10
C SER A 140 -15.29 -1.18 -9.77
N GLY A 141 -15.06 0.06 -10.22
CA GLY A 141 -16.12 0.93 -10.77
C GLY A 141 -17.09 1.51 -9.72
N GLY A 142 -16.86 1.30 -8.42
CA GLY A 142 -17.72 1.77 -7.34
C GLY A 142 -17.56 3.25 -6.95
N GLY A 143 -16.71 4.03 -7.65
CA GLY A 143 -16.65 5.50 -7.46
C GLY A 143 -15.47 6.02 -6.63
N LYS A 144 -14.53 5.17 -6.20
CA LYS A 144 -13.34 5.60 -5.41
C LYS A 144 -12.62 6.81 -6.02
N SER A 145 -12.15 6.67 -7.26
CA SER A 145 -11.42 7.74 -7.98
C SER A 145 -12.31 8.94 -8.28
N THR A 146 -13.63 8.73 -8.45
CA THR A 146 -14.60 9.81 -8.66
C THR A 146 -14.70 10.67 -7.41
N GLN A 147 -14.83 10.05 -6.23
CA GLN A 147 -14.87 10.79 -4.96
C GLN A 147 -13.56 11.54 -4.70
N ALA A 148 -12.41 10.90 -4.88
CA ALA A 148 -11.13 11.60 -4.73
C ALA A 148 -11.02 12.83 -5.64
N LYS A 149 -11.48 12.72 -6.91
CA LYS A 149 -11.50 13.84 -7.86
C LYS A 149 -12.49 14.94 -7.46
N ILE A 150 -13.67 14.59 -6.95
CA ILE A 150 -14.63 15.57 -6.44
C ILE A 150 -13.99 16.37 -5.29
N TRP A 151 -13.39 15.71 -4.31
CA TRP A 151 -12.72 16.36 -3.19
C TRP A 151 -11.58 17.28 -3.65
N GLU A 152 -10.78 16.83 -4.63
CA GLU A 152 -9.71 17.65 -5.21
C GLU A 152 -10.26 18.91 -5.89
N GLN A 153 -11.33 18.79 -6.69
CA GLN A 153 -11.88 19.87 -7.47
C GLN A 153 -12.70 20.88 -6.66
N THR A 154 -13.46 20.40 -5.66
CA THR A 154 -14.42 21.24 -4.93
C THR A 154 -13.90 21.73 -3.58
N LEU A 155 -13.07 20.93 -2.91
CA LEU A 155 -12.52 21.24 -1.59
C LEU A 155 -11.02 21.54 -1.63
N HIS A 156 -10.39 21.48 -2.81
CA HIS A 156 -8.94 21.60 -2.97
C HIS A 156 -8.14 20.59 -2.12
N ALA A 157 -8.73 19.42 -1.86
CA ALA A 157 -8.08 18.34 -1.14
C ALA A 157 -6.91 17.78 -1.96
N GLN A 158 -5.85 17.36 -1.29
CA GLN A 158 -4.70 16.76 -1.94
C GLN A 158 -4.87 15.24 -2.07
N VAL A 159 -4.92 14.70 -3.29
CA VAL A 159 -4.97 13.24 -3.48
C VAL A 159 -3.64 12.62 -3.06
N ILE A 160 -3.66 11.67 -2.13
CA ILE A 160 -2.48 10.90 -1.70
C ILE A 160 -2.15 9.84 -2.75
N ASN A 161 -3.14 9.00 -3.05
CA ASN A 161 -3.06 7.90 -3.99
C ASN A 161 -4.47 7.58 -4.51
N GLY A 162 -4.56 7.15 -5.76
CA GLY A 162 -5.86 6.87 -6.39
C GLY A 162 -6.31 5.42 -6.29
N ASP A 163 -5.49 4.51 -5.73
CA ASP A 163 -5.77 3.08 -5.78
C ASP A 163 -5.34 2.31 -4.52
N ASN A 164 -4.15 2.55 -3.99
CA ASN A 164 -3.62 1.81 -2.85
C ASN A 164 -2.91 2.73 -1.86
N VAL A 165 -3.31 2.68 -0.61
CA VAL A 165 -2.68 3.41 0.49
C VAL A 165 -2.14 2.45 1.53
N VAL A 166 -1.09 2.86 2.24
CA VAL A 166 -0.53 2.06 3.34
C VAL A 166 -1.03 2.63 4.66
N LEU A 167 -1.64 1.79 5.47
CA LEU A 167 -2.07 2.12 6.82
C LEU A 167 -1.05 1.67 7.86
N HIS A 168 -0.78 2.51 8.84
CA HIS A 168 0.05 2.20 9.99
C HIS A 168 -0.49 2.87 11.26
N ASN A 169 -0.59 2.10 12.33
CA ASN A 169 -0.90 2.63 13.65
C ASN A 169 0.42 2.99 14.37
N ASN A 170 0.66 4.28 14.58
CA ASN A 170 1.88 4.77 15.23
C ASN A 170 1.78 4.81 16.77
N GLY A 171 0.68 4.26 17.34
CA GLY A 171 0.38 4.27 18.78
C GLY A 171 -0.70 5.28 19.13
N SER A 172 -0.63 6.52 18.64
CA SER A 172 -1.65 7.56 18.85
C SER A 172 -2.71 7.54 17.74
N ASP A 173 -2.29 7.51 16.49
CA ASP A 173 -3.17 7.64 15.33
C ASP A 173 -2.99 6.50 14.33
N LEU A 174 -4.05 6.24 13.56
CA LEU A 174 -3.96 5.49 12.32
C LEU A 174 -3.53 6.45 11.22
N ILE A 175 -2.35 6.22 10.63
CA ILE A 175 -1.78 7.07 9.58
C ILE A 175 -1.98 6.42 8.22
N ALA A 176 -2.43 7.19 7.24
CA ALA A 176 -2.45 6.80 5.84
C ALA A 176 -1.23 7.37 5.12
N TYR A 177 -0.49 6.52 4.44
CA TYR A 177 0.67 6.88 3.61
C TYR A 177 0.36 6.62 2.15
N GLY A 178 0.89 7.47 1.28
CA GLY A 178 0.98 7.15 -0.13
C GLY A 178 1.92 5.97 -0.39
N SER A 179 1.72 5.35 -1.54
CA SER A 179 2.50 4.18 -1.96
C SER A 179 2.90 4.30 -3.43
N PRO A 180 3.93 3.58 -3.89
CA PRO A 180 4.26 3.50 -5.30
C PRO A 180 3.24 2.69 -6.12
N ILE A 181 2.21 2.11 -5.48
CA ILE A 181 1.17 1.32 -6.14
C ILE A 181 0.00 2.24 -6.49
N ALA A 182 -0.10 2.68 -7.74
CA ALA A 182 -1.03 3.75 -8.15
C ALA A 182 -2.21 3.29 -9.02
N GLY A 183 -2.28 2.03 -9.40
CA GLY A 183 -3.31 1.54 -10.31
C GLY A 183 -3.41 2.38 -11.60
N THR A 184 -4.65 2.56 -12.10
CA THR A 184 -4.91 3.33 -13.34
C THR A 184 -4.90 4.84 -13.15
N SER A 185 -4.90 5.35 -11.91
CA SER A 185 -4.91 6.80 -11.64
C SER A 185 -3.59 7.49 -11.96
N GLY A 186 -2.48 6.75 -11.91
CA GLY A 186 -1.13 7.31 -12.05
C GLY A 186 -0.74 8.30 -10.94
N ILE A 187 -1.54 8.41 -9.87
CA ILE A 187 -1.27 9.31 -8.75
C ILE A 187 -0.55 8.53 -7.65
N TYR A 188 0.68 8.88 -7.40
CA TYR A 188 1.52 8.32 -6.35
C TYR A 188 2.35 9.43 -5.71
N ARG A 189 2.14 9.67 -4.41
CA ARG A 189 2.83 10.73 -3.66
C ARG A 189 3.37 10.16 -2.35
N ASN A 190 4.56 10.57 -1.97
CA ASN A 190 5.16 10.18 -0.70
C ASN A 190 4.77 11.18 0.39
N ILE A 191 3.49 11.19 0.73
CA ILE A 191 2.89 12.05 1.77
C ILE A 191 2.04 11.19 2.69
N CYS A 192 1.76 11.69 3.90
CA CYS A 192 0.92 10.98 4.87
C CYS A 192 0.10 11.95 5.72
N ALA A 193 -0.99 11.43 6.29
CA ALA A 193 -1.79 12.15 7.28
C ALA A 193 -2.54 11.17 8.21
N PRO A 194 -2.93 11.62 9.42
CA PRO A 194 -3.83 10.86 10.29
C PRO A 194 -5.19 10.63 9.62
N VAL A 195 -5.72 9.42 9.74
CA VAL A 195 -6.98 9.03 9.14
C VAL A 195 -8.15 9.60 9.93
N ALA A 196 -8.99 10.40 9.29
CA ALA A 196 -10.27 10.86 9.83
C ALA A 196 -11.36 9.80 9.66
N ALA A 197 -11.45 9.21 8.46
CA ALA A 197 -12.47 8.21 8.17
C ALA A 197 -12.03 7.23 7.07
N ILE A 198 -12.50 5.98 7.18
CA ILE A 198 -12.52 4.98 6.12
C ILE A 198 -13.97 4.82 5.67
N VAL A 199 -14.23 5.13 4.40
CA VAL A 199 -15.54 5.29 3.82
C VAL A 199 -15.79 4.20 2.79
N GLN A 200 -16.75 3.33 3.05
CA GLN A 200 -17.26 2.39 2.06
C GLN A 200 -18.29 3.08 1.19
N LEU A 201 -18.01 3.24 -0.10
CA LEU A 201 -18.93 3.89 -1.03
C LEU A 201 -19.97 2.91 -1.56
N GLU A 202 -21.20 3.40 -1.65
CA GLU A 202 -22.33 2.78 -2.33
C GLU A 202 -23.02 3.80 -3.24
N LYS A 203 -23.37 3.40 -4.45
CA LYS A 203 -24.12 4.26 -5.37
C LYS A 203 -25.57 4.45 -4.87
N GLY A 204 -26.04 5.68 -4.80
CA GLY A 204 -27.38 6.02 -4.36
C GLY A 204 -28.00 7.16 -5.16
N LEU A 205 -29.27 7.45 -4.88
CA LEU A 205 -29.99 8.59 -5.44
C LEU A 205 -29.96 9.80 -4.49
N GLU A 206 -29.52 9.59 -3.25
CA GLU A 206 -29.38 10.58 -2.19
C GLU A 206 -28.16 10.25 -1.33
N ASN A 207 -27.66 11.23 -0.58
CA ASN A 207 -26.53 11.06 0.31
C ASN A 207 -26.99 10.64 1.69
N THR A 208 -26.57 9.45 2.12
CA THR A 208 -26.85 8.94 3.47
C THR A 208 -25.60 8.29 4.06
N ILE A 209 -25.40 8.47 5.37
CA ILE A 209 -24.28 7.87 6.10
C ILE A 209 -24.79 6.90 7.15
N THR A 210 -24.20 5.72 7.18
CA THR A 210 -24.44 4.69 8.18
C THR A 210 -23.11 4.27 8.80
N PRO A 211 -22.95 4.35 10.14
CA PRO A 211 -21.76 3.80 10.81
C PRO A 211 -21.64 2.30 10.57
N LEU A 212 -20.44 1.83 10.25
CA LEU A 212 -20.20 0.39 10.11
C LEU A 212 -20.12 -0.29 11.48
N THR A 213 -20.73 -1.47 11.58
CA THR A 213 -20.57 -2.33 12.75
C THR A 213 -19.12 -2.84 12.86
N MET A 214 -18.69 -3.32 14.02
CA MET A 214 -17.33 -3.88 14.21
C MET A 214 -17.05 -5.03 13.23
N ARG A 215 -18.07 -5.84 12.95
CA ARG A 215 -17.98 -6.92 11.96
C ARG A 215 -17.72 -6.36 10.56
N ASP A 216 -18.49 -5.35 10.15
CA ASP A 216 -18.39 -4.80 8.80
C ASP A 216 -17.08 -4.03 8.59
N ARG A 217 -16.57 -3.33 9.62
CA ARG A 217 -15.22 -2.73 9.61
C ARG A 217 -14.13 -3.77 9.34
N TYR A 218 -14.23 -4.90 10.05
CA TYR A 218 -13.27 -5.99 9.89
C TYR A 218 -13.34 -6.61 8.50
N LEU A 219 -14.55 -6.88 7.99
CA LEU A 219 -14.76 -7.42 6.65
C LEU A 219 -14.27 -6.44 5.57
N LEU A 220 -14.47 -5.13 5.76
CA LEU A 220 -13.97 -4.10 4.87
C LEU A 220 -12.44 -4.12 4.83
N LEU A 221 -11.77 -3.99 5.99
CA LEU A 221 -10.31 -3.96 6.05
C LEU A 221 -9.69 -5.22 5.45
N TYR A 222 -10.20 -6.40 5.83
CA TYR A 222 -9.68 -7.66 5.30
C TYR A 222 -10.03 -7.84 3.82
N GLY A 223 -11.23 -7.43 3.40
CA GLY A 223 -11.69 -7.53 2.01
C GLY A 223 -10.84 -6.71 1.06
N GLU A 224 -10.56 -5.46 1.43
CA GLU A 224 -9.83 -4.49 0.62
C GLU A 224 -8.30 -4.52 0.84
N ALA A 225 -7.80 -5.33 1.77
CA ALA A 225 -6.36 -5.47 1.97
C ALA A 225 -5.69 -6.20 0.80
N VAL A 226 -4.52 -5.72 0.39
CA VAL A 226 -3.65 -6.46 -0.54
C VAL A 226 -3.09 -7.68 0.17
N LYS A 227 -3.24 -8.86 -0.45
CA LYS A 227 -2.98 -10.17 0.17
C LYS A 227 -1.97 -10.99 -0.61
N SER A 228 -1.23 -11.81 0.13
CA SER A 228 -0.49 -12.96 -0.40
C SER A 228 -1.29 -14.23 -0.10
N ASP A 229 -2.36 -14.51 -0.88
CA ASP A 229 -3.38 -15.54 -0.60
C ASP A 229 -2.80 -16.97 -0.49
N TRP A 230 -1.64 -17.21 -1.08
CA TRP A 230 -0.92 -18.48 -1.04
C TRP A 230 -0.20 -18.75 0.31
N ASP A 231 -0.06 -17.73 1.19
CA ASP A 231 0.62 -17.86 2.48
C ASP A 231 -0.35 -17.72 3.66
N ALA A 232 -0.66 -18.85 4.30
CA ALA A 232 -1.57 -18.89 5.44
C ALA A 232 -1.06 -18.11 6.67
N ASN A 233 0.26 -18.03 6.86
CA ASN A 233 0.85 -17.26 7.97
C ASN A 233 0.73 -15.76 7.72
N PHE A 234 0.96 -15.34 6.50
CA PHE A 234 0.70 -13.96 6.08
C PHE A 234 -0.76 -13.57 6.37
N ASN A 235 -1.70 -14.39 5.90
CA ASN A 235 -3.13 -14.11 6.08
C ASN A 235 -3.54 -14.05 7.56
N ARG A 236 -2.97 -14.91 8.40
CA ARG A 236 -3.21 -14.85 9.86
C ARG A 236 -2.71 -13.55 10.47
N SER A 237 -1.50 -13.12 10.12
CA SER A 237 -0.92 -11.85 10.59
C SER A 237 -1.72 -10.65 10.10
N LEU A 238 -2.19 -10.68 8.85
CA LEU A 238 -3.06 -9.65 8.27
C LEU A 238 -4.39 -9.53 9.04
N LEU A 239 -5.02 -10.65 9.38
CA LEU A 239 -6.25 -10.68 10.18
C LEU A 239 -6.04 -10.03 11.56
N GLN A 240 -4.92 -10.34 12.22
CA GLN A 240 -4.57 -9.76 13.53
C GLN A 240 -4.32 -8.25 13.42
N LEU A 241 -3.58 -7.82 12.40
CA LEU A 241 -3.29 -6.40 12.19
C LEU A 241 -4.58 -5.63 11.86
N ALA A 242 -5.42 -6.13 10.96
CA ALA A 242 -6.71 -5.51 10.64
C ALA A 242 -7.59 -5.34 11.89
N ALA A 243 -7.65 -6.36 12.75
CA ALA A 243 -8.39 -6.28 14.02
C ALA A 243 -7.89 -5.14 14.93
N SER A 244 -6.59 -4.86 14.93
CA SER A 244 -6.00 -3.78 15.75
C SER A 244 -6.36 -2.37 15.27
N TYR A 245 -6.88 -2.22 14.05
CA TYR A 245 -7.24 -0.91 13.46
C TYR A 245 -8.71 -0.54 13.63
N LEU A 246 -9.59 -1.47 14.04
CA LEU A 246 -11.04 -1.30 14.03
C LEU A 246 -11.58 -0.13 14.86
N GLN A 247 -10.84 0.28 15.90
CA GLN A 247 -11.24 1.37 16.80
C GLN A 247 -10.37 2.63 16.67
N ARG A 248 -9.51 2.70 15.63
CA ARG A 248 -8.51 3.76 15.50
C ARG A 248 -8.97 4.95 14.68
N THR A 249 -10.12 4.82 14.01
CA THR A 249 -10.73 5.87 13.19
C THR A 249 -12.22 5.61 13.01
N GLU A 250 -12.93 6.54 12.36
CA GLU A 250 -14.31 6.32 11.96
C GLU A 250 -14.40 5.43 10.72
N TYR A 251 -15.42 4.56 10.72
CA TYR A 251 -15.76 3.69 9.60
C TYR A 251 -17.24 3.87 9.27
N VAL A 252 -17.50 4.32 8.06
CA VAL A 252 -18.86 4.60 7.60
C VAL A 252 -19.12 4.02 6.22
N GLN A 253 -20.38 3.66 5.96
CA GLN A 253 -20.90 3.52 4.62
C GLN A 253 -21.47 4.87 4.18
N LEU A 254 -21.05 5.36 3.03
CA LEU A 254 -21.60 6.52 2.36
C LEU A 254 -22.30 6.06 1.09
N ARG A 255 -23.63 6.00 1.14
CA ARG A 255 -24.46 5.87 -0.04
C ARG A 255 -24.64 7.24 -0.64
N CYS A 256 -24.25 7.46 -1.90
CA CYS A 256 -24.13 8.81 -2.42
C CYS A 256 -24.37 8.94 -3.91
N VAL A 257 -24.70 10.15 -4.30
CA VAL A 257 -24.62 10.65 -5.68
C VAL A 257 -23.18 11.10 -5.99
N PRO A 258 -22.74 11.08 -7.27
CA PRO A 258 -21.36 11.40 -7.63
C PRO A 258 -21.15 12.93 -7.81
N ASP A 259 -21.44 13.73 -6.78
CA ASP A 259 -21.24 15.17 -6.77
C ASP A 259 -20.68 15.69 -5.43
N HIS A 260 -20.49 17.01 -5.31
CA HIS A 260 -19.89 17.66 -4.14
C HIS A 260 -20.70 17.48 -2.85
N SER A 261 -22.02 17.31 -2.95
CA SER A 261 -22.88 17.16 -1.78
C SER A 261 -22.59 15.89 -0.97
N ALA A 262 -21.97 14.87 -1.61
CA ALA A 262 -21.49 13.68 -0.93
C ALA A 262 -20.33 14.01 0.04
N ALA A 263 -19.44 14.90 -0.35
CA ALA A 263 -18.34 15.34 0.50
C ALA A 263 -18.84 16.18 1.68
N GLU A 264 -19.75 17.11 1.43
CA GLU A 264 -20.41 17.93 2.48
C GLU A 264 -21.12 17.05 3.49
N CYS A 265 -21.92 16.09 3.03
CA CYS A 265 -22.62 15.12 3.88
C CYS A 265 -21.66 14.36 4.81
N LEU A 266 -20.50 13.92 4.31
CA LEU A 266 -19.51 13.23 5.12
C LEU A 266 -18.88 14.16 6.17
N LEU A 267 -18.50 15.38 5.78
CA LEU A 267 -17.90 16.35 6.69
C LEU A 267 -18.87 16.78 7.80
N ASP A 268 -20.13 17.04 7.48
CA ASP A 268 -21.17 17.38 8.46
C ASP A 268 -21.40 16.27 9.48
N TYR A 269 -21.42 15.01 9.00
CA TYR A 269 -21.52 13.85 9.88
C TYR A 269 -20.35 13.77 10.86
N LEU A 270 -19.11 13.91 10.38
CA LEU A 270 -17.91 13.81 11.22
C LEU A 270 -17.82 14.97 12.21
N ASN A 271 -18.11 16.21 11.81
CA ASN A 271 -18.16 17.38 12.68
C ASN A 271 -19.17 17.22 13.81
N THR A 272 -20.35 16.67 13.50
CA THR A 272 -21.41 16.41 14.52
C THR A 272 -20.95 15.37 15.55
N LYS A 273 -20.11 14.42 15.15
CA LYS A 273 -19.54 13.43 16.09
C LYS A 273 -18.49 14.04 16.99
N GLU A 274 -17.54 14.83 16.44
CA GLU A 274 -16.50 15.48 17.26
C GLU A 274 -17.11 16.37 18.35
N MET A 275 -18.16 17.10 18.06
CA MET A 275 -18.85 17.93 19.05
C MET A 275 -19.48 17.12 20.21
N ARG A 276 -19.88 15.87 19.97
CA ARG A 276 -20.47 15.00 21.02
C ARG A 276 -19.44 14.43 22.01
N PHE A 277 -18.15 14.50 21.72
CA PHE A 277 -17.08 14.04 22.62
C PHE A 277 -16.50 15.18 23.48
N ILE A 278 -16.90 16.45 23.22
CA ILE A 278 -16.43 17.64 23.95
C ILE A 278 -17.47 18.09 25.00
N THR A 279 -18.68 17.54 24.95
CA THR A 279 -19.77 17.75 25.94
C THR A 279 -19.88 16.54 26.86
#